data_f84fec1a1eb2df313f87738abfb80e13
#
_entry.id   f84fec1a1eb2df313f87738abfb80e13
#
_cell.length_a   1.000
_cell.length_b   1.000
_cell.length_c   1.000
_cell.angle_alpha   90.00
_cell.angle_beta   90.00
_cell.angle_gamma   90.00
#
_symmetry.space_group_name_H-M   'P 1'
#
loop_
_entity.id
_entity.type
_entity.pdbx_description
1 polymer ?
#
loop_
_entity_poly.entity_id
_entity_poly.type
_entity_poly.pdbx_seq_one_letter_code
_entity_poly.pdbx_strand_id
1 'polypeptide(L)'
;MKNRSVVIGISAIQQKGNFENLDEALHLMDKAVKEALSDSGNEHVKDYIDEIRIPKGFWRYRDPGKWIARNNNFKNIPTTYVTKIGVLQQNLINEACQKIET
;
A
#
# COMPACT_ATOMS: atom_id res chain seq x y z
N MET A 1 23.75 7.01 14.08
CA MET A 1 22.79 7.98 13.53
C MET A 1 21.42 7.31 13.46
N LYS A 2 20.40 7.94 13.98
CA LYS A 2 19.06 7.38 13.91
C LYS A 2 18.46 7.64 12.52
N ASN A 3 17.83 6.62 11.97
CA ASN A 3 17.05 6.77 10.76
C ASN A 3 15.79 7.59 11.07
N ARG A 4 15.36 8.37 10.11
CA ARG A 4 14.12 9.11 10.21
C ARG A 4 13.12 8.57 9.21
N SER A 5 11.86 8.45 9.64
CA SER A 5 10.78 8.11 8.74
C SER A 5 10.22 9.38 8.10
N VAL A 6 9.97 9.32 6.81
CA VAL A 6 9.37 10.42 6.06
C VAL A 6 8.33 9.86 5.11
N VAL A 7 7.34 10.68 4.76
CA VAL A 7 6.34 10.33 3.76
C VAL A 7 6.79 10.92 2.43
N ILE A 8 6.94 10.09 1.41
CA ILE A 8 7.42 10.53 0.09
C ILE A 8 6.35 10.52 -0.99
N GLY A 9 5.22 9.91 -0.72
CA GLY A 9 4.10 9.90 -1.67
C GLY A 9 2.82 9.54 -0.96
N ILE A 10 1.73 10.09 -1.41
CA ILE A 10 0.42 9.88 -0.81
C ILE A 10 -0.65 9.91 -1.89
N SER A 11 -1.69 9.10 -1.71
CA SER A 11 -2.87 9.17 -2.56
C SER A 11 -4.10 8.80 -1.75
N ALA A 12 -5.25 9.21 -2.26
CA ALA A 12 -6.54 8.79 -1.75
C ALA A 12 -7.45 8.56 -2.93
N ILE A 13 -8.05 7.38 -3.01
CA ILE A 13 -8.95 7.02 -4.08
C ILE A 13 -10.34 6.78 -3.53
N GLN A 14 -11.31 7.41 -4.14
CA GLN A 14 -12.69 7.24 -3.79
C GLN A 14 -13.49 7.08 -5.07
N GLN A 15 -14.45 6.17 -5.09
CA GLN A 15 -15.31 5.99 -6.23
C GLN A 15 -16.77 6.15 -5.85
N LYS A 16 -17.55 6.65 -6.79
CA LYS A 16 -19.01 6.79 -6.69
C LYS A 16 -19.62 6.31 -7.98
N GLY A 17 -20.84 5.83 -7.92
CA GLY A 17 -21.56 5.43 -9.12
C GLY A 17 -22.41 4.21 -8.88
N ASN A 18 -22.91 3.64 -9.97
CA ASN A 18 -23.73 2.44 -9.93
C ASN A 18 -22.85 1.23 -9.61
N PHE A 19 -23.37 0.31 -8.82
CA PHE A 19 -22.66 -0.89 -8.40
C PHE A 19 -21.97 -1.61 -9.57
N GLU A 20 -22.60 -1.65 -10.73
CA GLU A 20 -22.06 -2.35 -11.90
C GLU A 20 -20.79 -1.71 -12.48
N ASN A 21 -20.55 -0.44 -12.17
CA ASN A 21 -19.42 0.31 -12.69
C ASN A 21 -18.31 0.54 -11.67
N LEU A 22 -18.44 -0.04 -10.49
CA LEU A 22 -17.44 0.13 -9.44
C LEU A 22 -16.34 -0.92 -9.56
N ASP A 23 -15.12 -0.49 -9.30
CA ASP A 23 -13.98 -1.40 -9.19
C ASP A 23 -14.03 -2.18 -7.89
N GLU A 24 -13.51 -3.38 -7.89
CA GLU A 24 -13.33 -4.14 -6.66
C GLU A 24 -12.17 -3.59 -5.83
N ALA A 25 -12.14 -3.97 -4.55
CA ALA A 25 -11.16 -3.43 -3.59
C ALA A 25 -9.71 -3.59 -4.04
N LEU A 26 -9.36 -4.72 -4.64
CA LEU A 26 -7.99 -4.95 -5.10
C LEU A 26 -7.56 -3.94 -6.15
N HIS A 27 -8.43 -3.63 -7.09
CA HIS A 27 -8.15 -2.64 -8.14
C HIS A 27 -8.03 -1.22 -7.56
N LEU A 28 -8.82 -0.91 -6.53
CA LEU A 28 -8.71 0.38 -5.83
C LEU A 28 -7.38 0.51 -5.10
N MET A 29 -6.94 -0.56 -4.43
CA MET A 29 -5.63 -0.60 -3.78
C MET A 29 -4.52 -0.38 -4.81
N ASP A 30 -4.60 -1.05 -5.95
CA ASP A 30 -3.61 -0.94 -7.01
C ASP A 30 -3.54 0.49 -7.56
N LYS A 31 -4.68 1.12 -7.79
CA LYS A 31 -4.74 2.51 -8.23
C LYS A 31 -4.13 3.45 -7.19
N ALA A 32 -4.41 3.22 -5.91
CA ALA A 32 -3.85 4.04 -4.84
C ALA A 32 -2.33 3.94 -4.80
N VAL A 33 -1.78 2.74 -4.97
CA VAL A 33 -0.33 2.53 -5.03
C VAL A 33 0.27 3.27 -6.23
N LYS A 34 -0.32 3.12 -7.39
CA LYS A 34 0.15 3.80 -8.62
C LYS A 34 0.16 5.32 -8.46
N GLU A 35 -0.89 5.88 -7.89
CA GLU A 35 -0.97 7.32 -7.67
C GLU A 35 0.02 7.79 -6.62
N ALA A 36 0.22 7.03 -5.54
CA ALA A 36 1.20 7.38 -4.52
C ALA A 36 2.63 7.34 -5.08
N LEU A 37 2.94 6.34 -5.91
CA LEU A 37 4.24 6.27 -6.59
C LEU A 37 4.44 7.47 -7.51
N SER A 38 3.41 7.84 -8.26
CA SER A 38 3.45 9.02 -9.12
C SER A 38 3.64 10.30 -8.30
N ASP A 39 2.95 10.41 -7.16
CA ASP A 39 3.05 11.56 -6.27
C ASP A 39 4.45 11.72 -5.70
N SER A 40 5.17 10.63 -5.51
CA SER A 40 6.56 10.68 -5.01
C SER A 40 7.51 11.40 -5.95
N GLY A 41 7.15 11.52 -7.22
CA GLY A 41 7.97 12.19 -8.23
C GLY A 41 9.12 11.36 -8.77
N ASN A 42 9.25 10.10 -8.37
CA ASN A 42 10.32 9.22 -8.82
C ASN A 42 9.81 7.81 -9.02
N GLU A 43 9.72 7.37 -10.26
CA GLU A 43 9.22 6.04 -10.60
C GLU A 43 10.11 4.91 -10.09
N HIS A 44 11.38 5.18 -9.78
CA HIS A 44 12.30 4.16 -9.26
C HIS A 44 12.08 3.83 -7.78
N VAL A 45 11.21 4.56 -7.09
CA VAL A 45 10.84 4.25 -5.71
C VAL A 45 10.35 2.81 -5.56
N LYS A 46 9.63 2.31 -6.56
CA LYS A 46 9.13 0.93 -6.55
C LYS A 46 10.22 -0.12 -6.44
N ASP A 47 11.45 0.20 -6.85
CA ASP A 47 12.59 -0.73 -6.78
C ASP A 47 13.14 -0.87 -5.35
N TYR A 48 12.74 0.00 -4.46
CA TYR A 48 13.22 0.06 -3.07
C TYR A 48 12.15 -0.26 -2.03
N ILE A 49 10.97 -0.71 -2.46
CA ILE A 49 9.91 -1.05 -1.53
C ILE A 49 10.21 -2.40 -0.89
N ASP A 50 10.34 -2.41 0.43
CA ASP A 50 10.64 -3.61 1.20
C ASP A 50 9.41 -4.24 1.82
N GLU A 51 8.35 -3.47 2.03
CA GLU A 51 7.21 -3.93 2.80
C GLU A 51 5.92 -3.25 2.35
N ILE A 52 4.87 -4.03 2.30
CA ILE A 52 3.51 -3.53 2.05
C ILE A 52 2.63 -3.96 3.21
N ARG A 53 1.94 -3.02 3.81
CA ARG A 53 1.00 -3.27 4.92
C ARG A 53 -0.40 -2.86 4.50
N ILE A 54 -1.35 -3.76 4.67
CA ILE A 54 -2.73 -3.56 4.24
C ILE A 54 -3.69 -3.83 5.41
N PRO A 55 -4.53 -2.86 5.77
CA PRO A 55 -5.57 -3.12 6.76
C PRO A 55 -6.66 -4.00 6.18
N LYS A 56 -7.08 -5.01 6.93
CA LYS A 56 -8.09 -5.96 6.47
C LYS A 56 -9.46 -5.30 6.36
N GLY A 57 -10.07 -5.43 5.18
CA GLY A 57 -11.48 -5.10 4.94
C GLY A 57 -12.34 -6.36 4.87
N PHE A 58 -13.54 -6.25 4.28
CA PHE A 58 -14.47 -7.39 4.13
C PHE A 58 -14.20 -8.25 2.90
N TRP A 59 -13.13 -7.96 2.18
CA TRP A 59 -12.69 -8.74 1.04
C TRP A 59 -11.95 -10.02 1.49
N ARG A 60 -11.74 -10.96 0.57
CA ARG A 60 -11.15 -12.27 0.86
C ARG A 60 -9.88 -12.57 0.05
N TYR A 61 -9.12 -11.57 -0.34
CA TYR A 61 -7.87 -11.80 -1.02
C TYR A 61 -6.85 -12.42 -0.07
N ARG A 62 -6.08 -13.39 -0.56
CA ARG A 62 -5.04 -14.03 0.26
C ARG A 62 -3.88 -13.10 0.51
N ASP A 63 -3.35 -12.54 -0.56
CA ASP A 63 -2.15 -11.69 -0.48
C ASP A 63 -2.24 -10.57 -1.51
N PRO A 64 -3.05 -9.56 -1.23
CA PRO A 64 -3.21 -8.46 -2.18
C PRO A 64 -1.92 -7.66 -2.39
N GLY A 65 -1.07 -7.56 -1.37
CA GLY A 65 0.22 -6.86 -1.49
C GLY A 65 1.12 -7.49 -2.55
N LYS A 66 1.20 -8.82 -2.57
CA LYS A 66 2.00 -9.53 -3.56
C LYS A 66 1.46 -9.35 -4.98
N TRP A 67 0.15 -9.38 -5.13
CA TRP A 67 -0.48 -9.12 -6.42
C TRP A 67 -0.15 -7.71 -6.91
N ILE A 68 -0.27 -6.71 -6.02
CA ILE A 68 0.05 -5.31 -6.34
C ILE A 68 1.51 -5.16 -6.75
N ALA A 69 2.43 -5.79 -6.01
CA ALA A 69 3.84 -5.73 -6.31
C ALA A 69 4.15 -6.30 -7.70
N ARG A 70 3.55 -7.42 -8.04
CA ARG A 70 3.72 -8.04 -9.36
C ARG A 70 3.09 -7.20 -10.46
N ASN A 71 1.91 -6.67 -10.22
CA ASN A 71 1.19 -5.86 -11.20
C ASN A 71 1.92 -4.55 -11.52
N ASN A 72 2.70 -4.04 -10.57
CA ASN A 72 3.45 -2.79 -10.73
C ASN A 72 4.94 -3.01 -11.00
N ASN A 73 5.34 -4.25 -11.26
CA ASN A 73 6.72 -4.59 -11.60
C ASN A 73 7.73 -4.16 -10.54
N PHE A 74 7.41 -4.37 -9.27
CA PHE A 74 8.37 -4.12 -8.20
C PHE A 74 9.58 -5.04 -8.41
N LYS A 75 10.77 -4.49 -8.30
CA LYS A 75 12.02 -5.20 -8.56
C LYS A 75 12.18 -6.41 -7.66
N ASN A 76 11.89 -6.24 -6.38
CA ASN A 76 11.88 -7.31 -5.39
C ASN A 76 10.47 -7.49 -4.88
N ILE A 77 10.09 -8.74 -4.57
CA ILE A 77 8.79 -8.96 -3.94
C ILE A 77 8.92 -8.56 -2.46
N PRO A 78 8.24 -7.51 -2.04
CA PRO A 78 8.33 -7.06 -0.65
C PRO A 78 7.65 -8.03 0.31
N THR A 79 7.97 -7.90 1.59
CA THR A 79 7.22 -8.59 2.63
C THR A 79 5.83 -7.95 2.72
N THR A 80 4.80 -8.77 2.75
CA THR A 80 3.42 -8.28 2.78
C THR A 80 2.72 -8.68 4.06
N TYR A 81 1.95 -7.76 4.60
CA TYR A 81 1.16 -7.99 5.80
C TYR A 81 -0.27 -7.58 5.58
N VAL A 82 -1.20 -8.42 6.00
CA VAL A 82 -2.62 -8.05 6.09
C VAL A 82 -2.99 -8.14 7.56
N THR A 83 -3.49 -7.05 8.12
CA THR A 83 -3.85 -7.01 9.53
C THR A 83 -5.18 -7.71 9.80
N LYS A 84 -5.49 -7.92 11.08
CA LYS A 84 -6.83 -8.34 11.47
C LYS A 84 -7.81 -7.20 11.20
N ILE A 85 -9.06 -7.57 10.95
CA ILE A 85 -10.12 -6.58 10.76
C ILE A 85 -10.26 -5.71 12.01
N GLY A 86 -10.49 -4.42 11.81
CA GLY A 86 -10.65 -3.46 12.91
C GLY A 86 -9.37 -2.78 13.37
N VAL A 87 -8.20 -3.15 12.84
CA VAL A 87 -6.95 -2.45 13.15
C VAL A 87 -6.95 -1.10 12.46
N LEU A 88 -6.62 -0.04 13.20
CA LEU A 88 -6.59 1.32 12.67
C LEU A 88 -5.39 1.53 11.76
N GLN A 89 -5.60 2.30 10.69
CA GLN A 89 -4.52 2.65 9.76
C GLN A 89 -3.37 3.36 10.46
N GLN A 90 -3.67 4.18 11.46
CA GLN A 90 -2.64 4.88 12.22
C GLN A 90 -1.67 3.92 12.91
N ASN A 91 -2.15 2.78 13.37
CA ASN A 91 -1.28 1.77 13.98
C ASN A 91 -0.30 1.20 12.97
N LEU A 92 -0.72 0.97 11.72
CA LEU A 92 0.15 0.50 10.66
C LEU A 92 1.24 1.52 10.34
N ILE A 93 0.88 2.78 10.28
CA ILE A 93 1.84 3.86 10.03
C ILE A 93 2.86 3.93 11.16
N ASN A 94 2.39 3.86 12.41
CA ASN A 94 3.28 3.89 13.58
C ASN A 94 4.26 2.73 13.58
N GLU A 95 3.80 1.52 13.28
CA GLU A 95 4.66 0.34 13.21
C GLU A 95 5.69 0.46 12.09
N ALA A 96 5.29 0.96 10.93
CA ALA A 96 6.20 1.18 9.81
C ALA A 96 7.27 2.20 10.17
N CYS A 97 6.88 3.30 10.81
CA CYS A 97 7.82 4.33 11.25
C CYS A 97 8.82 3.78 12.27
N GLN A 98 8.34 2.99 13.25
CA GLN A 98 9.23 2.36 14.23
C GLN A 98 10.25 1.45 13.55
N LYS A 99 9.82 0.67 12.58
CA LYS A 99 10.71 -0.24 11.86
C LYS A 99 11.79 0.50 11.08
N ILE A 100 11.46 1.61 10.48
CA ILE A 100 12.42 2.45 9.75
C ILE A 100 13.42 3.09 10.73
N GLU A 101 12.94 3.51 11.89
CA GLU A 101 13.72 4.28 12.87
C GLU A 101 14.60 3.41 13.77
N THR A 102 14.39 2.12 13.77
CA THR A 102 15.27 1.17 14.48
C THR A 102 16.32 0.59 13.53
#